data_20cc9b57d40402fdd4a0334baf87f8fc
#
_entry.id   20cc9b57d40402fdd4a0334baf87f8fc
#
_cell.length_a   1.000
_cell.length_b   1.000
_cell.length_c   1.000
_cell.angle_alpha   90.00
_cell.angle_beta   90.00
_cell.angle_gamma   90.00
#
_symmetry.space_group_name_H-M   'P 1'
#
loop_
_entity.id
_entity.type
_entity.pdbx_description
1 polymer ?
#
loop_
_entity_poly.entity_id
_entity_poly.type
_entity_poly.pdbx_seq_one_letter_code
_entity_poly.pdbx_strand_id
1 'polypeptide(L)'
;MSRKSLTAILLAVCVAVLSTKESIRSEVARALNWYPQSAPSSNQIEVGFSPNAGAEELVVKAIATAKKSILVGAYSFTSKPIVQGLIDAKKRGVDVRAVLDKSNLTNKSGTAAANLLVNGDIPTRIDSEHPIHHNKIMVIDGVHIETGSFNYSAAAANKNAENALVIWNDPELAKIYADNWASHWEHSAWYRSTF
;
A
#
# COMPACT_ATOMS: atom_id res chain seq x y z
N MET A 1 1.70 6.60 -55.17
CA MET A 1 1.96 7.17 -53.82
C MET A 1 3.17 8.07 -53.89
N SER A 2 3.06 9.34 -53.43
CA SER A 2 4.17 10.28 -53.51
C SER A 2 5.22 9.95 -52.44
N ARG A 3 6.50 10.28 -52.69
CA ARG A 3 7.60 10.09 -51.71
C ARG A 3 7.30 10.72 -50.35
N LYS A 4 6.52 11.80 -50.29
CA LYS A 4 6.09 12.46 -49.04
C LYS A 4 5.10 11.59 -48.23
N SER A 5 4.24 10.78 -48.87
CA SER A 5 3.34 9.84 -48.18
C SER A 5 4.07 8.68 -47.51
N LEU A 6 5.14 8.17 -48.16
CA LEU A 6 5.92 7.05 -47.61
C LEU A 6 6.71 7.47 -46.36
N THR A 7 7.29 8.68 -46.36
CA THR A 7 8.05 9.23 -45.24
C THR A 7 7.15 9.49 -44.04
N ALA A 8 5.93 9.99 -44.25
CA ALA A 8 4.97 10.22 -43.15
C ALA A 8 4.51 8.89 -42.50
N ILE A 9 4.28 7.85 -43.28
CA ILE A 9 3.90 6.52 -42.78
C ILE A 9 5.06 5.88 -42.02
N LEU A 10 6.30 5.98 -42.51
CA LEU A 10 7.46 5.47 -41.77
C LEU A 10 7.67 6.20 -40.44
N LEU A 11 7.50 7.52 -40.38
CA LEU A 11 7.61 8.29 -39.16
C LEU A 11 6.53 7.89 -38.16
N ALA A 12 5.28 7.71 -38.58
CA ALA A 12 4.18 7.28 -37.71
C ALA A 12 4.41 5.86 -37.14
N VAL A 13 4.92 4.94 -37.95
CA VAL A 13 5.26 3.59 -37.50
C VAL A 13 6.43 3.61 -36.52
N CYS A 14 7.46 4.44 -36.76
CA CYS A 14 8.57 4.57 -35.81
C CYS A 14 8.13 5.15 -34.46
N VAL A 15 7.25 6.17 -34.46
CA VAL A 15 6.72 6.75 -33.19
C VAL A 15 5.85 5.73 -32.45
N ALA A 16 5.01 4.98 -33.16
CA ALA A 16 4.19 3.92 -32.53
C ALA A 16 5.04 2.80 -31.94
N VAL A 17 6.11 2.38 -32.62
CA VAL A 17 7.04 1.35 -32.12
C VAL A 17 7.87 1.86 -30.92
N LEU A 18 8.23 3.13 -30.89
CA LEU A 18 8.94 3.73 -29.75
C LEU A 18 8.01 3.87 -28.53
N SER A 19 6.77 4.31 -28.70
CA SER A 19 5.80 4.42 -27.63
C SER A 19 5.40 3.06 -27.05
N THR A 20 5.27 2.01 -27.88
CA THR A 20 5.04 0.65 -27.37
C THR A 20 6.24 0.09 -26.63
N LYS A 21 7.48 0.39 -27.07
CA LYS A 21 8.70 0.00 -26.33
C LYS A 21 8.82 0.70 -24.99
N GLU A 22 8.44 1.97 -24.87
CA GLU A 22 8.42 2.68 -23.58
C GLU A 22 7.31 2.16 -22.67
N SER A 23 6.12 1.87 -23.19
CA SER A 23 5.03 1.23 -22.44
C SER A 23 5.45 -0.15 -21.93
N ILE A 24 6.04 -1.00 -22.77
CA ILE A 24 6.55 -2.32 -22.37
C ILE A 24 7.67 -2.19 -21.33
N ARG A 25 8.59 -1.23 -21.50
CA ARG A 25 9.64 -0.97 -20.52
C ARG A 25 9.08 -0.51 -19.17
N SER A 26 8.05 0.34 -19.17
CA SER A 26 7.40 0.78 -17.93
C SER A 26 6.60 -0.33 -17.26
N GLU A 27 5.94 -1.21 -18.02
CA GLU A 27 5.26 -2.40 -17.47
C GLU A 27 6.25 -3.45 -16.96
N VAL A 28 7.34 -3.69 -17.68
CA VAL A 28 8.41 -4.58 -17.24
C VAL A 28 9.11 -4.02 -16.00
N ALA A 29 9.36 -2.70 -15.95
CA ALA A 29 9.93 -2.06 -14.76
C ALA A 29 8.97 -2.13 -13.56
N ARG A 30 7.65 -1.96 -13.78
CA ARG A 30 6.63 -2.20 -12.73
C ARG A 30 6.58 -3.65 -12.31
N ALA A 31 6.64 -4.60 -13.25
CA ALA A 31 6.66 -6.03 -12.96
C ALA A 31 7.96 -6.46 -12.24
N LEU A 32 9.11 -5.88 -12.60
CA LEU A 32 10.39 -6.12 -11.92
C LEU A 32 10.43 -5.50 -10.52
N ASN A 33 9.80 -4.33 -10.31
CA ASN A 33 9.61 -3.75 -8.97
C ASN A 33 8.59 -4.51 -8.12
N TRP A 34 7.77 -5.37 -8.71
CA TRP A 34 6.82 -6.25 -8.02
C TRP A 34 7.45 -7.53 -7.45
N TYR A 35 8.72 -7.82 -7.75
CA TYR A 35 9.42 -8.91 -7.06
C TYR A 35 9.57 -8.57 -5.58
N PRO A 36 9.36 -9.55 -4.68
CA PRO A 36 9.51 -9.33 -3.25
C PRO A 36 10.91 -8.79 -2.96
N GLN A 37 10.98 -7.50 -2.68
CA GLN A 37 12.21 -6.85 -2.25
C GLN A 37 12.57 -7.44 -0.89
N SER A 38 13.82 -7.81 -0.70
CA SER A 38 14.28 -8.14 0.65
C SER A 38 14.34 -6.85 1.46
N ALA A 39 13.88 -6.90 2.71
CA ALA A 39 14.10 -5.80 3.64
C ALA A 39 15.61 -5.51 3.77
N PRO A 40 16.01 -4.26 4.00
CA PRO A 40 17.39 -3.94 4.33
C PRO A 40 17.90 -4.80 5.48
N SER A 41 19.17 -5.17 5.44
CA SER A 41 19.78 -6.04 6.45
C SER A 41 20.23 -5.32 7.72
N SER A 42 20.22 -3.99 7.72
CA SER A 42 20.62 -3.14 8.84
C SER A 42 19.48 -2.23 9.27
N ASN A 43 19.58 -1.70 10.49
CA ASN A 43 18.70 -0.63 10.95
C ASN A 43 18.92 0.62 10.07
N GLN A 44 17.87 1.03 9.35
CA GLN A 44 17.88 2.24 8.52
C GLN A 44 16.47 2.79 8.37
N ILE A 45 16.39 4.05 7.96
CA ILE A 45 15.13 4.75 7.76
C ILE A 45 15.04 5.16 6.29
N GLU A 46 13.91 4.83 5.66
CA GLU A 46 13.56 5.33 4.34
C GLU A 46 12.37 6.28 4.45
N VAL A 47 12.35 7.32 3.62
CA VAL A 47 11.29 8.32 3.59
C VAL A 47 10.80 8.52 2.17
N GLY A 48 9.48 8.54 2.00
CA GLY A 48 8.81 8.92 0.76
C GLY A 48 7.87 10.10 1.01
N PHE A 49 7.68 10.92 0.01
CA PHE A 49 6.76 12.05 0.07
C PHE A 49 5.67 11.93 -0.98
N SER A 50 4.62 12.71 -0.87
CA SER A 50 3.59 12.90 -1.87
C SER A 50 3.28 14.38 -2.08
N PRO A 51 2.69 14.75 -3.23
CA PRO A 51 2.20 13.87 -4.29
C PRO A 51 3.33 13.38 -5.20
N ASN A 52 3.19 12.15 -5.68
CA ASN A 52 4.06 11.55 -6.72
C ASN A 52 5.58 11.56 -6.41
N ALA A 53 5.96 11.47 -5.15
CA ALA A 53 7.35 11.54 -4.68
C ALA A 53 7.73 10.35 -3.77
N GLY A 54 7.16 9.16 -4.05
CA GLY A 54 7.61 7.89 -3.51
C GLY A 54 6.91 7.41 -2.24
N ALA A 55 5.92 8.14 -1.68
CA ALA A 55 5.25 7.72 -0.44
C ALA A 55 4.47 6.41 -0.61
N GLU A 56 3.60 6.31 -1.62
CA GLU A 56 2.82 5.10 -1.88
C GLU A 56 3.72 3.92 -2.26
N GLU A 57 4.72 4.17 -3.10
CA GLU A 57 5.70 3.18 -3.53
C GLU A 57 6.49 2.61 -2.35
N LEU A 58 6.86 3.46 -1.37
CA LEU A 58 7.56 3.03 -0.17
C LEU A 58 6.69 2.14 0.71
N VAL A 59 5.40 2.48 0.90
CA VAL A 59 4.45 1.64 1.64
C VAL A 59 4.28 0.29 0.94
N VAL A 60 4.07 0.28 -0.38
CA VAL A 60 3.93 -0.96 -1.18
C VAL A 60 5.21 -1.80 -1.12
N LYS A 61 6.39 -1.17 -1.18
CA LYS A 61 7.68 -1.83 -0.99
C LYS A 61 7.74 -2.52 0.37
N ALA A 62 7.37 -1.84 1.45
CA ALA A 62 7.39 -2.40 2.79
C ALA A 62 6.47 -3.63 2.90
N ILE A 63 5.24 -3.55 2.37
CA ILE A 63 4.31 -4.69 2.31
C ILE A 63 4.91 -5.88 1.53
N ALA A 64 5.60 -5.62 0.43
CA ALA A 64 6.19 -6.66 -0.41
C ALA A 64 7.32 -7.43 0.28
N THR A 65 8.02 -6.81 1.25
CA THR A 65 9.11 -7.46 2.01
C THR A 65 8.61 -8.45 3.07
N ALA A 66 7.33 -8.35 3.48
CA ALA A 66 6.75 -9.13 4.56
C ALA A 66 6.83 -10.65 4.30
N LYS A 67 7.26 -11.40 5.34
CA LYS A 67 7.41 -12.85 5.33
C LYS A 67 6.58 -13.56 6.39
N LYS A 68 6.22 -12.88 7.49
CA LYS A 68 5.53 -13.47 8.63
C LYS A 68 4.19 -12.80 8.93
N SER A 69 4.20 -11.48 9.11
CA SER A 69 3.00 -10.75 9.56
C SER A 69 2.97 -9.30 9.10
N ILE A 70 1.76 -8.76 8.93
CA ILE A 70 1.52 -7.33 8.77
C ILE A 70 0.31 -6.95 9.65
N LEU A 71 0.53 -6.03 10.59
CA LEU A 71 -0.51 -5.42 11.40
C LEU A 71 -0.77 -4.00 10.87
N VAL A 72 -1.99 -3.75 10.39
CA VAL A 72 -2.37 -2.48 9.76
C VAL A 72 -3.28 -1.68 10.68
N GLY A 73 -2.95 -0.43 10.97
CA GLY A 73 -3.84 0.54 11.60
C GLY A 73 -4.06 1.73 10.65
N ALA A 74 -5.33 1.98 10.23
CA ALA A 74 -5.57 2.96 9.18
C ALA A 74 -6.79 3.84 9.42
N TYR A 75 -6.59 5.16 9.25
CA TYR A 75 -7.69 6.13 9.19
C TYR A 75 -8.41 6.06 7.85
N SER A 76 -7.89 6.65 6.79
CA SER A 76 -8.48 6.57 5.45
C SER A 76 -7.79 5.46 4.65
N PHE A 77 -8.58 4.51 4.16
CA PHE A 77 -8.07 3.30 3.53
C PHE A 77 -8.79 3.03 2.20
N THR A 78 -8.25 3.53 1.10
CA THR A 78 -8.85 3.45 -0.24
C THR A 78 -7.84 3.24 -1.38
N SER A 79 -6.52 3.17 -1.06
CA SER A 79 -5.47 2.95 -2.06
C SER A 79 -5.55 1.54 -2.64
N LYS A 80 -5.78 1.43 -3.94
CA LYS A 80 -5.82 0.14 -4.65
C LYS A 80 -4.47 -0.59 -4.61
N PRO A 81 -3.31 0.06 -4.85
CA PRO A 81 -2.00 -0.60 -4.75
C PRO A 81 -1.74 -1.19 -3.37
N ILE A 82 -2.09 -0.47 -2.30
CA ILE A 82 -1.90 -0.95 -0.92
C ILE A 82 -2.83 -2.12 -0.61
N VAL A 83 -4.13 -2.01 -0.93
CA VAL A 83 -5.09 -3.11 -0.77
C VAL A 83 -4.62 -4.36 -1.50
N GLN A 84 -4.21 -4.22 -2.76
CA GLN A 84 -3.72 -5.35 -3.56
C GLN A 84 -2.44 -5.94 -2.96
N GLY A 85 -1.50 -5.11 -2.53
CA GLY A 85 -0.26 -5.54 -1.88
C GLY A 85 -0.52 -6.39 -0.63
N LEU A 86 -1.48 -5.99 0.23
CA LEU A 86 -1.88 -6.75 1.42
C LEU A 86 -2.52 -8.10 1.06
N ILE A 87 -3.40 -8.12 0.04
CA ILE A 87 -4.01 -9.37 -0.47
C ILE A 87 -2.92 -10.30 -1.01
N ASP A 88 -1.95 -9.78 -1.75
CA ASP A 88 -0.86 -10.57 -2.29
C ASP A 88 0.10 -11.07 -1.20
N ALA A 89 0.33 -10.27 -0.14
CA ALA A 89 1.04 -10.72 1.05
C ALA A 89 0.30 -11.89 1.73
N LYS A 90 -1.02 -11.78 1.88
CA LYS A 90 -1.86 -12.87 2.41
C LYS A 90 -1.76 -14.15 1.59
N LYS A 91 -1.82 -14.04 0.25
CA LYS A 91 -1.62 -15.18 -0.67
C LYS A 91 -0.24 -15.82 -0.55
N ARG A 92 0.80 -15.06 -0.17
CA ARG A 92 2.13 -15.58 0.13
C ARG A 92 2.21 -16.31 1.48
N GLY A 93 1.13 -16.36 2.27
CA GLY A 93 1.06 -16.99 3.58
C GLY A 93 1.39 -16.03 4.75
N VAL A 94 1.49 -14.73 4.51
CA VAL A 94 1.71 -13.73 5.56
C VAL A 94 0.43 -13.58 6.40
N ASP A 95 0.56 -13.53 7.73
CA ASP A 95 -0.55 -13.22 8.63
C ASP A 95 -0.85 -11.71 8.59
N VAL A 96 -1.81 -11.31 7.75
CA VAL A 96 -2.23 -9.92 7.60
C VAL A 96 -3.48 -9.68 8.41
N ARG A 97 -3.50 -8.59 9.22
CA ARG A 97 -4.66 -8.15 10.01
C ARG A 97 -4.81 -6.64 9.91
N ALA A 98 -6.05 -6.13 9.90
CA ALA A 98 -6.32 -4.70 9.75
C ALA A 98 -7.31 -4.18 10.81
N VAL A 99 -6.98 -3.02 11.40
CA VAL A 99 -7.90 -2.17 12.15
C VAL A 99 -8.13 -0.90 11.35
N LEU A 100 -9.37 -0.63 11.00
CA LEU A 100 -9.76 0.54 10.21
C LEU A 100 -10.68 1.46 11.03
N ASP A 101 -10.54 2.76 10.80
CA ASP A 101 -11.47 3.74 11.36
C ASP A 101 -12.89 3.54 10.80
N LYS A 102 -13.91 3.78 11.65
CA LYS A 102 -15.33 3.67 11.28
C LYS A 102 -15.73 4.54 10.08
N SER A 103 -15.03 5.65 9.82
CA SER A 103 -15.32 6.54 8.68
C SER A 103 -15.11 5.86 7.32
N ASN A 104 -14.32 4.78 7.25
CA ASN A 104 -14.18 4.02 6.02
C ASN A 104 -15.51 3.42 5.55
N LEU A 105 -16.44 3.13 6.46
CA LEU A 105 -17.75 2.58 6.12
C LEU A 105 -18.78 3.63 5.71
N THR A 106 -18.45 4.92 5.82
CA THR A 106 -19.35 6.02 5.44
C THR A 106 -19.25 6.41 3.97
N ASN A 107 -18.33 5.81 3.22
CA ASN A 107 -18.14 6.08 1.79
C ASN A 107 -17.90 4.79 0.99
N LYS A 108 -18.32 4.80 -0.28
CA LYS A 108 -18.25 3.63 -1.16
C LYS A 108 -16.84 3.06 -1.34
N SER A 109 -15.83 3.93 -1.44
CA SER A 109 -14.45 3.49 -1.70
C SER A 109 -13.84 2.80 -0.47
N GLY A 110 -14.07 3.33 0.72
CA GLY A 110 -13.62 2.73 1.98
C GLY A 110 -14.32 1.40 2.25
N THR A 111 -15.65 1.34 2.07
CA THR A 111 -16.42 0.09 2.19
C THR A 111 -15.93 -0.95 1.19
N ALA A 112 -15.68 -0.56 -0.07
CA ALA A 112 -15.16 -1.48 -1.08
C ALA A 112 -13.76 -2.02 -0.71
N ALA A 113 -12.88 -1.17 -0.19
CA ALA A 113 -11.56 -1.58 0.26
C ALA A 113 -11.63 -2.56 1.44
N ALA A 114 -12.48 -2.28 2.44
CA ALA A 114 -12.71 -3.17 3.58
C ALA A 114 -13.27 -4.54 3.12
N ASN A 115 -14.23 -4.55 2.20
CA ASN A 115 -14.78 -5.77 1.60
C ASN A 115 -13.68 -6.58 0.88
N LEU A 116 -12.81 -5.91 0.11
CA LEU A 116 -11.71 -6.58 -0.59
C LEU A 116 -10.72 -7.25 0.39
N LEU A 117 -10.43 -6.63 1.53
CA LEU A 117 -9.60 -7.26 2.56
C LEU A 117 -10.26 -8.53 3.09
N VAL A 118 -11.51 -8.46 3.53
CA VAL A 118 -12.22 -9.61 4.10
C VAL A 118 -12.41 -10.72 3.06
N ASN A 119 -12.76 -10.38 1.82
CA ASN A 119 -12.89 -11.35 0.72
C ASN A 119 -11.54 -11.96 0.31
N GLY A 120 -10.43 -11.31 0.65
CA GLY A 120 -9.07 -11.81 0.54
C GLY A 120 -8.56 -12.55 1.78
N ASP A 121 -9.48 -13.00 2.66
CA ASP A 121 -9.17 -13.71 3.91
C ASP A 121 -8.31 -12.92 4.90
N ILE A 122 -8.36 -11.59 4.85
CA ILE A 122 -7.68 -10.71 5.80
C ILE A 122 -8.64 -10.35 6.93
N PRO A 123 -8.40 -10.82 8.17
CA PRO A 123 -9.15 -10.43 9.35
C PRO A 123 -9.15 -8.91 9.49
N THR A 124 -10.32 -8.31 9.46
CA THR A 124 -10.50 -6.85 9.51
C THR A 124 -11.46 -6.48 10.63
N ARG A 125 -11.08 -5.47 11.41
CA ARG A 125 -11.91 -4.91 12.46
C ARG A 125 -12.10 -3.41 12.25
N ILE A 126 -13.18 -2.88 12.82
CA ILE A 126 -13.53 -1.44 12.77
C ILE A 126 -13.42 -0.88 14.18
N ASP A 127 -12.54 0.11 14.34
CA ASP A 127 -12.44 0.88 15.57
C ASP A 127 -13.50 1.98 15.57
N SER A 128 -14.42 1.90 16.52
CA SER A 128 -15.46 2.89 16.79
C SER A 128 -15.41 3.44 18.23
N GLU A 129 -14.47 2.94 19.03
CA GLU A 129 -14.27 3.39 20.42
C GLU A 129 -13.80 4.86 20.44
N HIS A 130 -12.82 5.16 19.60
CA HIS A 130 -12.30 6.52 19.48
C HIS A 130 -13.20 7.40 18.60
N PRO A 131 -13.29 8.72 18.83
CA PRO A 131 -13.89 9.65 17.88
C PRO A 131 -13.32 9.47 16.48
N ILE A 132 -11.99 9.31 16.38
CA ILE A 132 -11.23 9.02 15.16
C ILE A 132 -10.06 8.10 15.49
N HIS A 133 -9.99 6.93 14.86
CA HIS A 133 -8.77 6.11 14.81
C HIS A 133 -7.84 6.66 13.74
N HIS A 134 -7.02 7.67 14.09
CA HIS A 134 -6.26 8.47 13.12
C HIS A 134 -4.87 7.91 12.78
N ASN A 135 -4.57 6.68 13.16
CA ASN A 135 -3.30 6.03 12.85
C ASN A 135 -3.13 5.76 11.35
N LYS A 136 -1.90 5.80 10.89
CA LYS A 136 -1.40 5.34 9.60
C LYS A 136 -0.14 4.59 9.93
N ILE A 137 -0.28 3.29 10.23
CA ILE A 137 0.83 2.45 10.68
C ILE A 137 0.73 1.06 10.08
N MET A 138 1.90 0.48 9.83
CA MET A 138 2.04 -0.96 9.64
C MET A 138 3.19 -1.47 10.49
N VAL A 139 2.97 -2.57 11.20
CA VAL A 139 4.05 -3.33 11.84
C VAL A 139 4.27 -4.58 11.00
N ILE A 140 5.48 -4.73 10.47
CA ILE A 140 5.80 -5.77 9.50
C ILE A 140 6.82 -6.72 10.12
N ASP A 141 6.48 -8.01 10.13
CA ASP A 141 7.29 -9.11 10.68
C ASP A 141 7.72 -8.94 12.14
N GLY A 142 7.12 -7.98 12.87
CA GLY A 142 7.48 -7.63 14.24
C GLY A 142 8.84 -6.92 14.37
N VAL A 143 9.40 -6.43 13.27
CA VAL A 143 10.74 -5.80 13.25
C VAL A 143 10.82 -4.54 12.39
N HIS A 144 9.82 -4.26 11.56
CA HIS A 144 9.80 -3.05 10.73
C HIS A 144 8.52 -2.27 11.03
N ILE A 145 8.61 -0.94 10.95
CA ILE A 145 7.49 -0.04 11.15
C ILE A 145 7.34 0.86 9.94
N GLU A 146 6.15 0.96 9.39
CA GLU A 146 5.77 2.02 8.48
C GLU A 146 4.83 2.97 9.22
N THR A 147 5.08 4.30 9.09
CA THR A 147 4.26 5.35 9.70
C THR A 147 4.44 6.68 8.97
N GLY A 148 3.60 7.66 9.29
CA GLY A 148 3.67 9.01 8.73
C GLY A 148 2.34 9.73 8.73
N SER A 149 2.25 10.79 7.94
CA SER A 149 0.98 11.49 7.70
C SER A 149 0.19 10.84 6.56
N PHE A 150 0.83 9.98 5.75
CA PHE A 150 0.28 9.40 4.52
C PHE A 150 -0.90 8.49 4.80
N ASN A 151 -2.12 8.97 4.54
CA ASN A 151 -3.28 8.09 4.52
C ASN A 151 -3.17 7.10 3.36
N TYR A 152 -3.59 5.86 3.56
CA TYR A 152 -3.57 4.83 2.52
C TYR A 152 -4.69 5.06 1.49
N SER A 153 -4.61 6.19 0.79
CA SER A 153 -5.65 6.68 -0.11
C SER A 153 -5.08 7.29 -1.40
N ALA A 154 -5.86 7.23 -2.48
CA ALA A 154 -5.48 7.84 -3.74
C ALA A 154 -5.32 9.37 -3.65
N ALA A 155 -6.03 10.04 -2.74
CA ALA A 155 -5.85 11.48 -2.51
C ALA A 155 -4.49 11.76 -1.86
N ALA A 156 -4.07 10.97 -0.88
CA ALA A 156 -2.77 11.09 -0.27
C ALA A 156 -1.64 10.85 -1.30
N ALA A 157 -1.78 9.85 -2.18
CA ALA A 157 -0.76 9.55 -3.17
C ALA A 157 -0.59 10.66 -4.23
N ASN A 158 -1.69 11.27 -4.69
CA ASN A 158 -1.68 12.07 -5.91
C ASN A 158 -1.99 13.56 -5.72
N LYS A 159 -2.45 13.99 -4.53
CA LYS A 159 -2.97 15.36 -4.33
C LYS A 159 -2.43 16.05 -3.08
N ASN A 160 -2.31 15.31 -1.96
CA ASN A 160 -1.93 15.89 -0.68
C ASN A 160 -0.41 15.94 -0.54
N ALA A 161 0.09 16.91 0.22
CA ALA A 161 1.46 16.90 0.71
C ALA A 161 1.53 16.03 1.97
N GLU A 162 2.12 14.83 1.85
CA GLU A 162 2.24 13.85 2.92
C GLU A 162 3.66 13.29 3.00
N ASN A 163 3.94 12.53 4.05
CA ASN A 163 5.15 11.72 4.17
C ASN A 163 4.80 10.30 4.61
N ALA A 164 5.56 9.33 4.13
CA ALA A 164 5.63 7.97 4.64
C ALA A 164 7.06 7.68 5.09
N LEU A 165 7.21 7.02 6.19
CA LEU A 165 8.48 6.67 6.81
C LEU A 165 8.49 5.15 7.07
N VAL A 166 9.56 4.47 6.66
CA VAL A 166 9.79 3.08 7.04
C VAL A 166 11.06 2.97 7.87
N ILE A 167 10.92 2.46 9.07
CA ILE A 167 12.02 2.15 10.00
C ILE A 167 12.26 0.66 9.89
N TRP A 168 13.42 0.30 9.34
CA TRP A 168 13.81 -1.09 9.10
C TRP A 168 14.58 -1.65 10.30
N ASN A 169 14.27 -2.91 10.66
CA ASN A 169 15.02 -3.71 11.65
C ASN A 169 15.12 -3.08 13.04
N ASP A 170 14.05 -2.50 13.54
CA ASP A 170 13.93 -2.01 14.92
C ASP A 170 12.86 -2.81 15.69
N PRO A 171 13.20 -3.99 16.24
CA PRO A 171 12.25 -4.84 16.94
C PRO A 171 11.71 -4.22 18.23
N GLU A 172 12.49 -3.35 18.90
CA GLU A 172 12.03 -2.69 20.12
C GLU A 172 10.91 -1.68 19.81
N LEU A 173 11.12 -0.84 18.82
CA LEU A 173 10.11 0.09 18.36
C LEU A 173 8.90 -0.64 17.75
N ALA A 174 9.14 -1.69 16.96
CA ALA A 174 8.07 -2.49 16.38
C ALA A 174 7.17 -3.11 17.45
N LYS A 175 7.76 -3.55 18.58
CA LYS A 175 6.99 -4.06 19.71
C LYS A 175 6.08 -2.98 20.32
N ILE A 176 6.56 -1.76 20.49
CA ILE A 176 5.76 -0.64 21.03
C ILE A 176 4.55 -0.37 20.14
N TYR A 177 4.76 -0.33 18.81
CA TYR A 177 3.67 -0.14 17.85
C TYR A 177 2.71 -1.34 17.81
N ALA A 178 3.22 -2.57 17.91
CA ALA A 178 2.39 -3.77 17.94
C ALA A 178 1.53 -3.85 19.21
N ASP A 179 2.07 -3.49 20.37
CA ASP A 179 1.32 -3.45 21.63
C ASP A 179 0.19 -2.40 21.57
N ASN A 180 0.46 -1.21 21.02
CA ASN A 180 -0.57 -0.20 20.79
C ASN A 180 -1.62 -0.68 19.79
N TRP A 181 -1.19 -1.28 18.67
CA TRP A 181 -2.10 -1.86 17.69
C TRP A 181 -3.00 -2.95 18.31
N ALA A 182 -2.44 -3.81 19.16
CA ALA A 182 -3.18 -4.87 19.82
C ALA A 182 -4.30 -4.32 20.71
N SER A 183 -4.08 -3.22 21.42
CA SER A 183 -5.12 -2.56 22.22
C SER A 183 -6.29 -2.08 21.35
N HIS A 184 -6.00 -1.51 20.17
CA HIS A 184 -7.05 -1.13 19.21
C HIS A 184 -7.75 -2.35 18.61
N TRP A 185 -7.00 -3.43 18.37
CA TRP A 185 -7.59 -4.68 17.89
C TRP A 185 -8.59 -5.26 18.88
N GLU A 186 -8.28 -5.28 20.16
CA GLU A 186 -9.11 -5.89 21.22
C GLU A 186 -10.50 -5.25 21.34
N HIS A 187 -10.57 -3.93 21.31
CA HIS A 187 -11.85 -3.22 21.46
C HIS A 187 -12.61 -3.01 20.14
N SER A 188 -11.99 -3.27 19.00
CA SER A 188 -12.59 -3.07 17.68
C SER A 188 -13.58 -4.20 17.32
N ALA A 189 -14.63 -3.87 16.59
CA ALA A 189 -15.64 -4.81 16.15
C ALA A 189 -15.23 -5.54 14.85
N TRP A 190 -15.56 -6.82 14.77
CA TRP A 190 -15.34 -7.59 13.54
C TRP A 190 -16.11 -6.99 12.36
N TYR A 191 -15.42 -6.77 11.26
CA TYR A 191 -16.05 -6.40 9.99
C TYR A 191 -16.34 -7.65 9.15
N ARG A 192 -17.52 -7.67 8.55
CA ARG A 192 -17.95 -8.70 7.59
C ARG A 192 -18.27 -8.05 6.27
N SER A 193 -17.88 -8.67 5.17
CA SER A 193 -18.21 -8.17 3.83
C SER A 193 -19.71 -8.04 3.66
N THR A 194 -20.11 -6.99 2.97
CA THR A 194 -21.53 -6.69 2.65
C THR A 194 -21.94 -7.21 1.28
N PHE A 195 -21.02 -7.87 0.54
CA PHE A 195 -21.26 -8.56 -0.74
C PHE A 195 -20.23 -9.64 -1.02
#